data_16cc346abd6712db8f43bcaf60980921
#
_entry.id   16cc346abd6712db8f43bcaf60980921
#
_cell.length_a   1.000
_cell.length_b   1.000
_cell.length_c   1.000
_cell.angle_alpha   90.00
_cell.angle_beta   90.00
_cell.angle_gamma   90.00
#
_symmetry.space_group_name_H-M   'P 1'
#
loop_
_entity.id
_entity.type
_entity.pdbx_description
1 polymer ?
#
loop_
_entity_poly.entity_id
_entity_poly.type
_entity_poly.pdbx_seq_one_letter_code
_entity_poly.pdbx_strand_id
1 'polypeptide(L)'
;SIWGDGSTFKGNDIERFYRYGLLANPQLRIYKPWLDENFVAELGGRDEMSAWLTAHNLPYRDSKEKAYSTDANIWGATHEAKKLESLHVSIESVNPIMGVKFWDPDVKIDTEEVTVSFEQGLPVAINGKEYDDKVALVLEANAIGGRHGLGMSDQIENRIIEAKSRGIYEAPGMALLHIAYERLANAIHNEDTLETYHNEGRRLGRLLYEGRWLDPQSLMIRESLTHWVASAITGSVTLKLRRGWDYSILDTTGPNFSYHSEKLSMERVEGAAFGPTDRIGQLTICLLYTSDAADDLLCV
;
A
#
# COMPACT_ATOMS: atom_id res chain seq x y z
N SER A 1 -34.65 6.24 9.43
CA SER A 1 -33.50 6.59 10.32
C SER A 1 -32.64 7.65 9.64
N ILE A 2 -31.98 8.48 10.44
CA ILE A 2 -30.97 9.45 9.99
C ILE A 2 -29.64 8.93 10.48
N TRP A 3 -28.64 8.94 9.61
CA TRP A 3 -27.26 8.64 9.94
C TRP A 3 -26.40 9.85 9.63
N GLY A 4 -25.61 10.28 10.60
CA GLY A 4 -24.72 11.41 10.48
C GLY A 4 -23.30 11.06 10.88
N ASP A 5 -22.33 11.74 10.30
CA ASP A 5 -20.92 11.65 10.66
C ASP A 5 -20.22 13.01 10.58
N GLY A 6 -19.08 13.12 11.26
CA GLY A 6 -18.30 14.34 11.37
C GLY A 6 -17.27 14.57 10.28
N SER A 7 -17.37 13.87 9.14
CA SER A 7 -16.42 14.02 8.02
C SER A 7 -16.40 15.43 7.47
N THR A 8 -15.22 15.99 7.29
CA THR A 8 -15.03 17.36 6.79
C THR A 8 -15.28 17.45 5.29
N PHE A 9 -15.80 18.59 4.82
CA PHE A 9 -16.14 18.79 3.39
C PHE A 9 -14.94 18.74 2.43
N LYS A 10 -13.72 18.92 2.91
CA LYS A 10 -12.47 18.79 2.12
C LYS A 10 -11.79 17.43 2.27
N GLY A 11 -12.29 16.57 3.16
CA GLY A 11 -11.74 15.24 3.39
C GLY A 11 -12.27 14.20 2.42
N ASN A 12 -11.66 13.02 2.41
CA ASN A 12 -12.10 11.88 1.61
C ASN A 12 -13.26 11.12 2.26
N ASP A 13 -13.30 11.09 3.60
CA ASP A 13 -14.25 10.25 4.36
C ASP A 13 -15.70 10.66 4.19
N ILE A 14 -15.95 11.95 3.88
CA ILE A 14 -17.31 12.42 3.61
C ILE A 14 -17.97 11.65 2.47
N GLU A 15 -17.20 11.30 1.43
CA GLU A 15 -17.69 10.52 0.29
C GLU A 15 -17.72 9.03 0.60
N ARG A 16 -16.69 8.52 1.25
CA ARG A 16 -16.58 7.11 1.64
C ARG A 16 -17.75 6.68 2.51
N PHE A 17 -18.03 7.41 3.60
CA PHE A 17 -19.15 7.12 4.50
C PHE A 17 -20.51 7.32 3.83
N TYR A 18 -20.67 8.34 2.99
CA TYR A 18 -21.90 8.54 2.25
C TYR A 18 -22.20 7.33 1.36
N ARG A 19 -21.22 6.88 0.59
CA ARG A 19 -21.34 5.75 -0.33
C ARG A 19 -21.63 4.45 0.40
N TYR A 20 -20.85 4.10 1.41
CA TYR A 20 -21.08 2.87 2.18
C TYR A 20 -22.35 2.90 3.01
N GLY A 21 -22.74 4.04 3.54
CA GLY A 21 -24.03 4.20 4.24
C GLY A 21 -25.21 3.85 3.34
N LEU A 22 -25.25 4.38 2.13
CA LEU A 22 -26.32 4.09 1.15
C LEU A 22 -26.27 2.67 0.61
N LEU A 23 -25.06 2.07 0.46
CA LEU A 23 -24.93 0.66 0.08
C LEU A 23 -25.45 -0.27 1.18
N ALA A 24 -25.20 0.04 2.45
CA ALA A 24 -25.71 -0.74 3.57
C ALA A 24 -27.23 -0.61 3.73
N ASN A 25 -27.77 0.58 3.52
CA ASN A 25 -29.22 0.83 3.56
C ASN A 25 -29.59 2.02 2.66
N PRO A 26 -30.13 1.78 1.45
CA PRO A 26 -30.52 2.83 0.51
C PRO A 26 -31.61 3.79 1.02
N GLN A 27 -32.31 3.43 2.09
CA GLN A 27 -33.35 4.28 2.69
C GLN A 27 -32.81 5.23 3.79
N LEU A 28 -31.51 5.20 4.07
CA LEU A 28 -30.91 6.13 5.03
C LEU A 28 -30.99 7.57 4.54
N ARG A 29 -31.39 8.44 5.45
CA ARG A 29 -31.19 9.89 5.28
C ARG A 29 -29.83 10.21 5.90
N ILE A 30 -28.91 10.68 5.08
CA ILE A 30 -27.55 11.00 5.54
C ILE A 30 -27.48 12.49 5.87
N TYR A 31 -27.03 12.81 7.07
CA TYR A 31 -26.77 14.17 7.53
C TYR A 31 -25.27 14.39 7.72
N LYS A 32 -24.77 15.42 7.07
CA LYS A 32 -23.36 15.84 7.14
C LYS A 32 -23.29 17.23 7.75
N PRO A 33 -22.96 17.38 9.04
CA PRO A 33 -22.87 18.70 9.68
C PRO A 33 -21.99 19.68 8.92
N TRP A 34 -20.86 19.22 8.41
CA TRP A 34 -19.93 20.05 7.63
C TRP A 34 -20.43 20.51 6.25
N LEU A 35 -21.61 20.05 5.81
CA LEU A 35 -22.32 20.54 4.63
C LEU A 35 -23.56 21.37 4.99
N ASP A 36 -23.84 21.55 6.27
CA ASP A 36 -24.92 22.39 6.79
C ASP A 36 -24.38 23.79 7.11
N GLU A 37 -24.80 24.77 6.31
CA GLU A 37 -24.32 26.15 6.43
C GLU A 37 -24.59 26.75 7.82
N ASN A 38 -25.72 26.41 8.45
CA ASN A 38 -26.06 26.88 9.79
C ASN A 38 -25.13 26.28 10.84
N PHE A 39 -24.87 24.97 10.75
CA PHE A 39 -23.91 24.29 11.63
C PHE A 39 -22.51 24.89 11.47
N VAL A 40 -22.07 25.09 10.23
CA VAL A 40 -20.73 25.64 9.94
C VAL A 40 -20.62 27.10 10.41
N ALA A 41 -21.68 27.89 10.32
CA ALA A 41 -21.68 29.26 10.82
C ALA A 41 -21.54 29.34 12.34
N GLU A 42 -22.09 28.36 13.08
CA GLU A 42 -22.06 28.33 14.55
C GLU A 42 -20.82 27.58 15.09
N LEU A 43 -20.48 26.43 14.49
CA LEU A 43 -19.51 25.46 15.03
C LEU A 43 -18.46 25.04 14.00
N GLY A 44 -18.24 25.84 12.95
CA GLY A 44 -17.43 25.45 11.77
C GLY A 44 -15.92 25.40 11.97
N GLY A 45 -15.42 25.73 13.18
CA GLY A 45 -14.03 25.66 13.54
C GLY A 45 -13.76 24.73 14.72
N ARG A 46 -12.53 24.24 14.85
CA ARG A 46 -12.11 23.43 16.01
C ARG A 46 -12.18 24.24 17.31
N ASP A 47 -11.91 25.53 17.24
CA ASP A 47 -11.91 26.42 18.39
C ASP A 47 -13.34 26.68 18.88
N GLU A 48 -14.28 26.93 17.98
CA GLU A 48 -15.69 27.10 18.25
C GLU A 48 -16.29 25.82 18.85
N MET A 49 -16.03 24.66 18.25
CA MET A 49 -16.49 23.37 18.79
C MET A 49 -15.92 23.09 20.19
N SER A 50 -14.62 23.37 20.40
CA SER A 50 -13.95 23.20 21.69
C SER A 50 -14.58 24.08 22.76
N ALA A 51 -14.81 25.36 22.46
CA ALA A 51 -15.47 26.31 23.36
C ALA A 51 -16.90 25.87 23.69
N TRP A 52 -17.66 25.44 22.70
CA TRP A 52 -19.03 24.95 22.87
C TRP A 52 -19.10 23.71 23.78
N LEU A 53 -18.23 22.70 23.52
CA LEU A 53 -18.17 21.48 24.34
C LEU A 53 -17.79 21.79 25.79
N THR A 54 -16.84 22.70 26.00
CA THR A 54 -16.42 23.15 27.33
C THR A 54 -17.57 23.87 28.07
N ALA A 55 -18.28 24.76 27.38
CA ALA A 55 -19.40 25.50 27.95
C ALA A 55 -20.56 24.58 28.36
N HIS A 56 -20.71 23.42 27.70
CA HIS A 56 -21.76 22.43 28.01
C HIS A 56 -21.28 21.29 28.92
N ASN A 57 -20.08 21.38 29.51
CA ASN A 57 -19.48 20.38 30.37
C ASN A 57 -19.40 18.97 29.70
N LEU A 58 -19.21 18.92 28.38
CA LEU A 58 -19.04 17.68 27.66
C LEU A 58 -17.56 17.25 27.64
N PRO A 59 -17.27 15.94 27.67
CA PRO A 59 -15.90 15.47 27.68
C PRO A 59 -15.23 15.80 26.34
N TYR A 60 -14.29 16.71 26.38
CA TYR A 60 -13.48 17.10 25.23
C TYR A 60 -12.00 17.05 25.60
N ARG A 61 -11.22 16.37 24.79
CA ARG A 61 -9.76 16.41 24.87
C ARG A 61 -9.26 17.30 23.75
N ASP A 62 -8.81 18.48 24.12
CA ASP A 62 -8.30 19.46 23.18
C ASP A 62 -7.14 18.89 22.37
N SER A 63 -7.27 18.94 21.06
CA SER A 63 -6.22 18.59 20.11
C SER A 63 -5.37 19.79 19.69
N LYS A 64 -5.56 20.98 20.33
CA LYS A 64 -4.80 22.20 19.99
C LYS A 64 -3.30 22.02 20.15
N GLU A 65 -2.87 21.26 21.16
CA GLU A 65 -1.45 21.02 21.45
C GLU A 65 -0.80 20.02 20.48
N LYS A 66 -1.58 19.19 19.79
CA LYS A 66 -1.01 18.24 18.84
C LYS A 66 -0.54 18.95 17.56
N ALA A 67 0.71 18.71 17.21
CA ALA A 67 1.35 19.31 16.05
C ALA A 67 0.75 18.85 14.70
N TYR A 68 0.03 17.73 14.68
CA TYR A 68 -0.63 17.10 13.53
C TYR A 68 -1.74 16.14 13.98
N SER A 69 -2.59 15.69 13.05
CA SER A 69 -3.61 14.66 13.28
C SER A 69 -3.01 13.27 13.03
N THR A 70 -3.55 12.26 13.70
CA THR A 70 -3.14 10.86 13.52
C THR A 70 -4.36 9.98 13.53
N ASP A 71 -4.51 9.15 12.49
CA ASP A 71 -5.50 8.10 12.37
C ASP A 71 -4.79 6.76 12.19
N ALA A 72 -5.29 5.70 12.82
CA ALA A 72 -4.64 4.39 12.77
C ALA A 72 -5.65 3.25 12.78
N ASN A 73 -5.26 2.17 12.12
CA ASN A 73 -5.92 0.88 12.17
C ASN A 73 -4.87 -0.24 12.05
N ILE A 74 -5.31 -1.50 11.93
CA ILE A 74 -4.42 -2.65 11.83
C ILE A 74 -3.49 -2.61 10.59
N TRP A 75 -3.90 -1.93 9.52
CA TRP A 75 -3.15 -1.87 8.26
C TRP A 75 -2.08 -0.77 8.24
N GLY A 76 -2.26 0.27 9.05
CA GLY A 76 -1.33 1.38 9.06
C GLY A 76 -1.81 2.57 9.86
N ALA A 77 -0.98 3.60 9.92
CA ALA A 77 -1.28 4.89 10.49
C ALA A 77 -1.00 6.01 9.50
N THR A 78 -1.79 7.08 9.61
CA THR A 78 -1.62 8.31 8.83
C THR A 78 -1.38 9.47 9.78
N HIS A 79 -0.35 10.27 9.50
CA HIS A 79 -0.08 11.53 10.18
C HIS A 79 -0.23 12.66 9.16
N GLU A 80 -1.15 13.59 9.41
CA GLU A 80 -1.46 14.66 8.45
C GLU A 80 -1.89 15.97 9.14
N ALA A 81 -2.15 16.99 8.33
CA ALA A 81 -2.67 18.30 8.71
C ALA A 81 -1.71 19.17 9.54
N LYS A 82 -2.13 20.40 9.82
CA LYS A 82 -1.39 21.40 10.60
C LYS A 82 0.01 21.63 10.03
N LYS A 83 1.06 21.46 10.87
CA LYS A 83 2.44 21.71 10.44
C LYS A 83 2.92 20.77 9.31
N LEU A 84 2.32 19.57 9.19
CA LEU A 84 2.69 18.62 8.13
C LEU A 84 2.19 19.02 6.75
N GLU A 85 1.27 19.97 6.63
CA GLU A 85 0.85 20.53 5.34
C GLU A 85 1.99 21.30 4.65
N SER A 86 2.97 21.78 5.41
CA SER A 86 4.16 22.43 4.86
C SER A 86 5.18 21.41 4.36
N LEU A 87 5.56 21.50 3.08
CA LEU A 87 6.58 20.65 2.49
C LEU A 87 7.99 20.90 3.01
N HIS A 88 8.19 21.96 3.81
CA HIS A 88 9.46 22.26 4.47
C HIS A 88 9.63 21.54 5.82
N VAL A 89 8.60 20.84 6.28
CA VAL A 89 8.65 20.05 7.52
C VAL A 89 9.08 18.63 7.19
N SER A 90 10.19 18.16 7.80
CA SER A 90 10.70 16.81 7.61
C SER A 90 9.76 15.75 8.22
N ILE A 91 9.75 14.54 7.63
CA ILE A 91 9.15 13.32 8.21
C ILE A 91 9.66 13.05 9.64
N GLU A 92 10.88 13.45 9.96
CA GLU A 92 11.50 13.28 11.27
C GLU A 92 10.77 14.03 12.39
N SER A 93 9.89 14.97 12.05
CA SER A 93 9.03 15.68 13.01
C SER A 93 7.89 14.83 13.56
N VAL A 94 7.63 13.66 12.97
CA VAL A 94 6.59 12.72 13.38
C VAL A 94 7.11 11.80 14.49
N ASN A 95 6.23 11.50 15.45
CA ASN A 95 6.45 10.44 16.42
C ASN A 95 5.71 9.19 15.92
N PRO A 96 6.40 8.15 15.45
CA PRO A 96 5.78 6.92 15.00
C PRO A 96 4.94 6.27 16.11
N ILE A 97 3.83 5.66 15.74
CA ILE A 97 2.94 4.93 16.65
C ILE A 97 2.88 3.43 16.34
N MET A 98 3.32 3.01 15.15
CA MET A 98 3.41 1.60 14.76
C MET A 98 4.87 1.14 14.65
N GLY A 99 5.81 2.04 14.70
CA GLY A 99 7.23 1.75 14.55
C GLY A 99 8.12 2.61 15.43
N VAL A 100 9.38 2.72 15.00
CA VAL A 100 10.42 3.49 15.68
C VAL A 100 10.96 4.59 14.77
N LYS A 101 11.59 5.61 15.39
CA LYS A 101 12.30 6.66 14.65
C LYS A 101 13.57 6.09 14.03
N PHE A 102 13.44 5.45 12.89
CA PHE A 102 14.58 4.79 12.23
C PHE A 102 15.67 5.78 11.79
N TRP A 103 15.38 7.06 11.67
CA TRP A 103 16.34 8.13 11.36
C TRP A 103 17.15 8.59 12.56
N ASP A 104 16.71 8.30 13.78
CA ASP A 104 17.37 8.70 15.02
C ASP A 104 18.52 7.72 15.34
N PRO A 105 19.78 8.16 15.34
CA PRO A 105 20.93 7.29 15.59
C PRO A 105 20.94 6.69 17.00
N ASP A 106 20.27 7.32 17.97
CA ASP A 106 20.22 6.84 19.35
C ASP A 106 19.21 5.69 19.53
N VAL A 107 18.31 5.49 18.57
CA VAL A 107 17.38 4.36 18.55
C VAL A 107 18.13 3.09 18.13
N LYS A 108 18.26 2.14 19.07
CA LYS A 108 18.89 0.86 18.78
C LYS A 108 17.97 -0.03 17.93
N ILE A 109 18.46 -0.46 16.77
CA ILE A 109 17.75 -1.39 15.87
C ILE A 109 18.73 -2.52 15.54
N ASP A 110 18.47 -3.71 16.08
CA ASP A 110 19.26 -4.89 15.81
C ASP A 110 18.84 -5.49 14.44
N THR A 111 19.80 -6.07 13.73
CA THR A 111 19.53 -6.79 12.48
C THR A 111 18.76 -8.08 12.76
N GLU A 112 17.74 -8.38 11.96
CA GLU A 112 16.89 -9.56 12.13
C GLU A 112 16.66 -10.27 10.80
N GLU A 113 16.62 -11.59 10.81
CA GLU A 113 16.21 -12.41 9.67
C GLU A 113 14.76 -12.85 9.87
N VAL A 114 13.95 -12.63 8.85
CA VAL A 114 12.52 -12.89 8.88
C VAL A 114 12.12 -13.66 7.65
N THR A 115 11.46 -14.79 7.84
CA THR A 115 10.87 -15.59 6.76
C THR A 115 9.37 -15.41 6.74
N VAL A 116 8.82 -15.02 5.60
CA VAL A 116 7.37 -14.93 5.36
C VAL A 116 6.96 -15.99 4.36
N SER A 117 5.94 -16.77 4.68
CA SER A 117 5.42 -17.85 3.84
C SER A 117 4.02 -17.54 3.34
N PHE A 118 3.78 -17.85 2.08
CA PHE A 118 2.50 -17.66 1.39
C PHE A 118 1.99 -18.98 0.84
N GLU A 119 0.67 -19.14 0.83
CA GLU A 119 -0.06 -20.20 0.15
C GLU A 119 -1.19 -19.57 -0.66
N GLN A 120 -1.19 -19.82 -1.97
CA GLN A 120 -2.17 -19.28 -2.90
C GLN A 120 -2.43 -17.76 -2.73
N GLY A 121 -1.34 -17.00 -2.55
CA GLY A 121 -1.36 -15.55 -2.40
C GLY A 121 -1.69 -15.03 -1.00
N LEU A 122 -2.04 -15.88 -0.06
CA LEU A 122 -2.32 -15.49 1.32
C LEU A 122 -1.10 -15.74 2.22
N PRO A 123 -0.72 -14.79 3.07
CA PRO A 123 0.31 -15.03 4.06
C PRO A 123 -0.20 -16.05 5.09
N VAL A 124 0.58 -17.08 5.36
CA VAL A 124 0.20 -18.20 6.25
C VAL A 124 1.12 -18.36 7.44
N ALA A 125 2.40 -18.01 7.30
CA ALA A 125 3.36 -18.16 8.40
C ALA A 125 4.40 -17.04 8.42
N ILE A 126 4.93 -16.77 9.61
CA ILE A 126 6.10 -15.90 9.82
C ILE A 126 7.09 -16.67 10.71
N ASN A 127 8.36 -16.75 10.28
CA ASN A 127 9.42 -17.49 10.98
C ASN A 127 9.06 -18.96 11.32
N GLY A 128 8.33 -19.62 10.39
CA GLY A 128 7.87 -21.00 10.56
C GLY A 128 6.69 -21.18 11.50
N LYS A 129 6.20 -20.12 12.15
CA LYS A 129 4.96 -20.15 12.94
C LYS A 129 3.78 -19.91 12.03
N GLU A 130 2.87 -20.87 11.96
CA GLU A 130 1.62 -20.75 11.22
C GLU A 130 0.57 -19.95 12.00
N TYR A 131 -0.32 -19.26 11.27
CA TYR A 131 -1.37 -18.43 11.81
C TYR A 131 -2.71 -18.75 11.15
N ASP A 132 -3.62 -19.36 11.90
CA ASP A 132 -5.02 -19.51 11.50
C ASP A 132 -5.74 -18.15 11.50
N ASP A 133 -5.45 -17.33 12.52
CA ASP A 133 -5.97 -15.97 12.64
C ASP A 133 -5.09 -15.00 11.83
N LYS A 134 -5.65 -14.47 10.74
CA LYS A 134 -4.97 -13.49 9.88
C LYS A 134 -4.76 -12.15 10.55
N VAL A 135 -5.58 -11.79 11.55
CA VAL A 135 -5.36 -10.57 12.36
C VAL A 135 -4.09 -10.74 13.18
N ALA A 136 -3.91 -11.89 13.84
CA ALA A 136 -2.71 -12.19 14.61
C ALA A 136 -1.45 -12.19 13.74
N LEU A 137 -1.52 -12.70 12.50
CA LEU A 137 -0.42 -12.65 11.54
C LEU A 137 -0.04 -11.21 11.19
N VAL A 138 -1.02 -10.37 10.89
CA VAL A 138 -0.76 -8.96 10.53
C VAL A 138 -0.20 -8.17 11.72
N LEU A 139 -0.67 -8.45 12.94
CA LEU A 139 -0.13 -7.83 14.15
C LEU A 139 1.33 -8.23 14.39
N GLU A 140 1.69 -9.51 14.15
CA GLU A 140 3.09 -9.95 14.21
C GLU A 140 3.94 -9.28 13.13
N ALA A 141 3.43 -9.22 11.88
CA ALA A 141 4.12 -8.50 10.81
C ALA A 141 4.33 -7.02 11.15
N ASN A 142 3.33 -6.36 11.77
CA ASN A 142 3.44 -4.99 12.26
C ASN A 142 4.51 -4.85 13.35
N ALA A 143 4.55 -5.79 14.31
CA ALA A 143 5.53 -5.78 15.37
C ALA A 143 6.97 -5.93 14.83
N ILE A 144 7.15 -6.83 13.87
CA ILE A 144 8.44 -7.05 13.22
C ILE A 144 8.85 -5.83 12.40
N GLY A 145 8.04 -5.40 11.42
CA GLY A 145 8.36 -4.25 10.58
C GLY A 145 8.53 -2.96 11.40
N GLY A 146 7.70 -2.78 12.43
CA GLY A 146 7.70 -1.60 13.29
C GLY A 146 8.99 -1.43 14.08
N ARG A 147 9.55 -2.49 14.68
CA ARG A 147 10.81 -2.40 15.43
C ARG A 147 12.02 -2.06 14.56
N HIS A 148 11.89 -2.22 13.23
CA HIS A 148 12.88 -1.79 12.25
C HIS A 148 12.60 -0.41 11.66
N GLY A 149 11.42 0.18 11.92
CA GLY A 149 10.95 1.41 11.28
C GLY A 149 10.64 1.23 9.80
N LEU A 150 10.37 -0.02 9.37
CA LEU A 150 9.98 -0.33 8.00
C LEU A 150 8.59 0.23 7.69
N GLY A 151 8.35 0.59 6.44
CA GLY A 151 7.01 0.98 5.96
C GLY A 151 6.60 2.42 6.25
N MET A 152 7.51 3.29 6.68
CA MET A 152 7.25 4.73 6.73
C MET A 152 7.46 5.38 5.37
N SER A 153 6.56 6.28 4.99
CA SER A 153 6.65 7.05 3.75
C SER A 153 6.03 8.43 3.87
N ASP A 154 6.57 9.39 3.10
CA ASP A 154 6.07 10.76 2.96
C ASP A 154 5.47 10.90 1.56
N GLN A 155 4.17 11.11 1.46
CA GLN A 155 3.44 11.08 0.21
C GLN A 155 2.70 12.38 -0.07
N ILE A 156 2.70 12.80 -1.33
CA ILE A 156 1.80 13.82 -1.85
C ILE A 156 0.76 13.11 -2.71
N GLU A 157 -0.49 13.20 -2.30
CA GLU A 157 -1.61 12.51 -2.94
C GLU A 157 -2.65 13.46 -3.50
N ASN A 158 -3.51 12.95 -4.37
CA ASN A 158 -4.71 13.65 -4.81
C ASN A 158 -5.90 13.14 -3.99
N ARG A 159 -6.56 14.02 -3.26
CA ARG A 159 -7.85 13.73 -2.62
C ARG A 159 -8.92 13.40 -3.66
N ILE A 160 -10.06 12.87 -3.24
CA ILE A 160 -11.20 12.58 -4.13
C ILE A 160 -11.65 13.84 -4.87
N ILE A 161 -11.61 15.00 -4.22
CA ILE A 161 -11.89 16.32 -4.80
C ILE A 161 -10.73 16.89 -5.65
N GLU A 162 -9.76 16.07 -6.01
CA GLU A 162 -8.56 16.42 -6.82
C GLU A 162 -7.60 17.44 -6.17
N ALA A 163 -7.85 17.88 -4.95
CA ALA A 163 -6.92 18.72 -4.21
C ALA A 163 -5.69 17.92 -3.77
N LYS A 164 -4.51 18.54 -3.83
CA LYS A 164 -3.28 17.94 -3.29
C LYS A 164 -3.30 17.93 -1.77
N SER A 165 -2.80 16.84 -1.19
CA SER A 165 -2.64 16.66 0.23
C SER A 165 -1.32 15.95 0.51
N ARG A 166 -0.72 16.22 1.66
CA ARG A 166 0.45 15.49 2.13
C ARG A 166 0.07 14.66 3.34
N GLY A 167 0.49 13.40 3.33
CA GLY A 167 0.37 12.48 4.46
C GLY A 167 1.69 11.76 4.71
N ILE A 168 2.00 11.52 5.97
CA ILE A 168 3.08 10.64 6.39
C ILE A 168 2.44 9.36 6.91
N TYR A 169 2.86 8.24 6.36
CA TYR A 169 2.22 6.94 6.58
C TYR A 169 3.17 5.98 7.27
N GLU A 170 2.59 5.16 8.15
CA GLU A 170 3.23 3.97 8.71
C GLU A 170 2.43 2.74 8.29
N ALA A 171 3.07 1.75 7.70
CA ALA A 171 2.44 0.49 7.33
C ALA A 171 3.46 -0.67 7.43
N PRO A 172 4.01 -0.92 8.63
CA PRO A 172 5.17 -1.80 8.79
C PRO A 172 4.91 -3.25 8.38
N GLY A 173 3.79 -3.83 8.80
CA GLY A 173 3.42 -5.20 8.42
C GLY A 173 3.09 -5.33 6.95
N MET A 174 2.37 -4.35 6.39
CA MET A 174 2.05 -4.36 4.96
C MET A 174 3.31 -4.24 4.10
N ALA A 175 4.28 -3.41 4.50
CA ALA A 175 5.56 -3.30 3.81
C ALA A 175 6.33 -4.62 3.84
N LEU A 176 6.42 -5.28 5.00
CA LEU A 176 7.07 -6.58 5.15
C LEU A 176 6.43 -7.65 4.26
N LEU A 177 5.10 -7.78 4.34
CA LEU A 177 4.35 -8.74 3.55
C LEU A 177 4.44 -8.46 2.05
N HIS A 178 4.36 -7.17 1.65
CA HIS A 178 4.44 -6.77 0.25
C HIS A 178 5.80 -7.07 -0.38
N ILE A 179 6.91 -6.77 0.31
CA ILE A 179 8.27 -7.08 -0.17
C ILE A 179 8.40 -8.58 -0.46
N ALA A 180 7.93 -9.43 0.44
CA ALA A 180 8.00 -10.88 0.28
C ALA A 180 7.06 -11.37 -0.84
N TYR A 181 5.84 -10.83 -0.93
CA TYR A 181 4.88 -11.15 -1.98
C TYR A 181 5.39 -10.79 -3.37
N GLU A 182 5.90 -9.57 -3.55
CA GLU A 182 6.47 -9.10 -4.82
C GLU A 182 7.66 -9.98 -5.26
N ARG A 183 8.47 -10.43 -4.33
CA ARG A 183 9.57 -11.34 -4.64
C ARG A 183 9.08 -12.66 -5.23
N LEU A 184 8.03 -13.24 -4.65
CA LEU A 184 7.41 -14.47 -5.18
C LEU A 184 6.70 -14.22 -6.52
N ALA A 185 5.94 -13.13 -6.63
CA ALA A 185 5.26 -12.77 -7.87
C ALA A 185 6.25 -12.70 -9.05
N ASN A 186 7.38 -12.02 -8.85
CA ASN A 186 8.44 -11.89 -9.85
C ASN A 186 9.13 -13.23 -10.17
N ALA A 187 9.20 -14.17 -9.23
CA ALA A 187 9.78 -15.48 -9.48
C ALA A 187 8.85 -16.43 -10.24
N ILE A 188 7.53 -16.17 -10.19
CA ILE A 188 6.49 -17.06 -10.71
C ILE A 188 5.92 -16.58 -12.05
N HIS A 189 5.59 -15.29 -12.16
CA HIS A 189 4.88 -14.75 -13.31
C HIS A 189 5.80 -14.16 -14.38
N ASN A 190 5.32 -14.16 -15.64
CA ASN A 190 5.98 -13.50 -16.75
C ASN A 190 5.71 -11.97 -16.74
N GLU A 191 6.43 -11.24 -17.58
CA GLU A 191 6.38 -9.78 -17.70
C GLU A 191 4.95 -9.25 -17.94
N ASP A 192 4.24 -9.79 -18.92
CA ASP A 192 2.89 -9.33 -19.30
C ASP A 192 1.88 -9.49 -18.15
N THR A 193 2.00 -10.59 -17.40
CA THR A 193 1.16 -10.84 -16.23
C THR A 193 1.48 -9.85 -15.10
N LEU A 194 2.78 -9.60 -14.86
CA LEU A 194 3.22 -8.63 -13.84
C LEU A 194 2.80 -7.20 -14.19
N GLU A 195 2.93 -6.80 -15.46
CA GLU A 195 2.47 -5.49 -15.92
C GLU A 195 0.96 -5.32 -15.67
N THR A 196 0.16 -6.31 -16.04
CA THR A 196 -1.28 -6.32 -15.77
C THR A 196 -1.58 -6.24 -14.27
N TYR A 197 -0.92 -7.06 -13.46
CA TYR A 197 -1.05 -7.07 -12.01
C TYR A 197 -0.79 -5.69 -11.39
N HIS A 198 0.32 -5.06 -11.76
CA HIS A 198 0.67 -3.74 -11.23
C HIS A 198 -0.28 -2.63 -11.69
N ASN A 199 -0.72 -2.67 -12.94
CA ASN A 199 -1.64 -1.67 -13.49
C ASN A 199 -3.03 -1.79 -12.84
N GLU A 200 -3.58 -2.99 -12.77
CA GLU A 200 -4.87 -3.24 -12.14
C GLU A 200 -4.80 -3.08 -10.62
N GLY A 201 -3.68 -3.39 -9.98
CA GLY A 201 -3.43 -3.13 -8.56
C GLY A 201 -3.48 -1.63 -8.23
N ARG A 202 -2.85 -0.78 -9.05
CA ARG A 202 -2.93 0.68 -8.91
C ARG A 202 -4.35 1.21 -9.11
N ARG A 203 -5.06 0.67 -10.10
CA ARG A 203 -6.47 1.03 -10.35
C ARG A 203 -7.37 0.63 -9.18
N LEU A 204 -7.20 -0.58 -8.67
CA LEU A 204 -7.91 -1.05 -7.47
C LEU A 204 -7.62 -0.15 -6.28
N GLY A 205 -6.35 0.19 -6.04
CA GLY A 205 -5.96 1.12 -4.98
C GLY A 205 -6.70 2.46 -5.06
N ARG A 206 -6.85 3.03 -6.27
CA ARG A 206 -7.64 4.27 -6.47
C ARG A 206 -9.12 4.05 -6.16
N LEU A 207 -9.72 2.95 -6.60
CA LEU A 207 -11.11 2.61 -6.30
C LEU A 207 -11.34 2.45 -4.79
N LEU A 208 -10.43 1.80 -4.09
CA LEU A 208 -10.46 1.66 -2.63
C LEU A 208 -10.35 3.02 -1.92
N TYR A 209 -9.45 3.85 -2.38
CA TYR A 209 -9.27 5.21 -1.89
C TYR A 209 -10.57 6.03 -1.97
N GLU A 210 -11.35 5.83 -3.03
CA GLU A 210 -12.65 6.47 -3.27
C GLU A 210 -13.83 5.81 -2.53
N GLY A 211 -13.60 4.76 -1.75
CA GLY A 211 -14.68 4.01 -1.07
C GLY A 211 -15.51 3.14 -2.02
N ARG A 212 -14.92 2.62 -3.08
CA ARG A 212 -15.58 1.86 -4.15
C ARG A 212 -15.25 0.37 -4.13
N TRP A 213 -15.03 -0.19 -2.95
CA TRP A 213 -14.70 -1.61 -2.74
C TRP A 213 -15.73 -2.58 -3.33
N LEU A 214 -17.02 -2.22 -3.27
CA LEU A 214 -18.13 -3.05 -3.72
C LEU A 214 -18.61 -2.71 -5.16
N ASP A 215 -17.95 -1.79 -5.84
CA ASP A 215 -18.26 -1.49 -7.24
C ASP A 215 -17.94 -2.70 -8.13
N PRO A 216 -18.73 -2.94 -9.19
CA PRO A 216 -18.48 -4.05 -10.12
C PRO A 216 -17.05 -4.08 -10.66
N GLN A 217 -16.45 -2.92 -10.94
CA GLN A 217 -15.08 -2.81 -11.40
C GLN A 217 -14.06 -3.31 -10.36
N SER A 218 -14.25 -2.96 -9.08
CA SER A 218 -13.39 -3.45 -7.99
C SER A 218 -13.52 -4.96 -7.81
N LEU A 219 -14.74 -5.48 -7.92
CA LEU A 219 -15.00 -6.92 -7.86
C LEU A 219 -14.30 -7.66 -9.00
N MET A 220 -14.46 -7.18 -10.24
CA MET A 220 -13.80 -7.77 -11.42
C MET A 220 -12.28 -7.82 -11.26
N ILE A 221 -11.65 -6.72 -10.87
CA ILE A 221 -10.20 -6.66 -10.67
C ILE A 221 -9.78 -7.65 -9.58
N ARG A 222 -10.45 -7.63 -8.44
CA ARG A 222 -10.11 -8.51 -7.31
C ARG A 222 -10.23 -9.98 -7.68
N GLU A 223 -11.33 -10.38 -8.30
CA GLU A 223 -11.55 -11.75 -8.73
C GLU A 223 -10.53 -12.19 -9.77
N SER A 224 -10.25 -11.33 -10.76
CA SER A 224 -9.26 -11.60 -11.80
C SER A 224 -7.86 -11.78 -11.20
N LEU A 225 -7.39 -10.86 -10.37
CA LEU A 225 -6.06 -10.93 -9.77
C LEU A 225 -5.94 -12.08 -8.76
N THR A 226 -7.01 -12.38 -8.02
CA THR A 226 -7.02 -13.53 -7.11
C THR A 226 -6.91 -14.84 -7.89
N HIS A 227 -7.67 -14.98 -8.97
CA HIS A 227 -7.69 -16.21 -9.75
C HIS A 227 -6.41 -16.42 -10.59
N TRP A 228 -5.97 -15.40 -11.30
CA TRP A 228 -4.90 -15.54 -12.30
C TRP A 228 -3.50 -15.24 -11.76
N VAL A 229 -3.37 -14.48 -10.70
CA VAL A 229 -2.09 -14.09 -10.13
C VAL A 229 -1.88 -14.75 -8.76
N ALA A 230 -2.72 -14.44 -7.78
CA ALA A 230 -2.50 -14.86 -6.41
C ALA A 230 -2.53 -16.38 -6.23
N SER A 231 -3.39 -17.10 -6.95
CA SER A 231 -3.52 -18.57 -6.84
C SER A 231 -2.22 -19.33 -7.10
N ALA A 232 -1.31 -18.78 -7.91
CA ALA A 232 -0.03 -19.39 -8.21
C ALA A 232 1.06 -19.05 -7.18
N ILE A 233 0.83 -18.00 -6.35
CA ILE A 233 1.84 -17.49 -5.41
C ILE A 233 1.85 -18.36 -4.15
N THR A 234 2.74 -19.35 -4.14
CA THR A 234 3.03 -20.22 -3.00
C THR A 234 4.53 -20.32 -2.83
N GLY A 235 5.00 -20.10 -1.61
CA GLY A 235 6.42 -20.14 -1.31
C GLY A 235 6.81 -19.30 -0.10
N SER A 236 8.10 -19.19 0.15
CA SER A 236 8.65 -18.47 1.28
C SER A 236 9.77 -17.55 0.84
N VAL A 237 9.87 -16.40 1.50
CA VAL A 237 10.95 -15.43 1.30
C VAL A 237 11.58 -15.10 2.64
N THR A 238 12.89 -15.24 2.72
CA THR A 238 13.69 -14.83 3.88
C THR A 238 14.33 -13.49 3.61
N LEU A 239 14.06 -12.55 4.49
CA LEU A 239 14.55 -11.17 4.46
C LEU A 239 15.51 -10.95 5.62
N LYS A 240 16.53 -10.15 5.38
CA LYS A 240 17.37 -9.58 6.45
C LYS A 240 16.98 -8.11 6.60
N LEU A 241 16.33 -7.78 7.70
CA LEU A 241 15.90 -6.43 8.01
C LEU A 241 16.99 -5.70 8.83
N ARG A 242 17.15 -4.41 8.53
CA ARG A 242 18.07 -3.52 9.25
C ARG A 242 17.28 -2.30 9.73
N ARG A 243 17.56 -1.13 9.22
CA ARG A 243 16.97 0.14 9.65
C ARG A 243 16.14 0.76 8.54
N GLY A 244 14.87 1.04 8.81
CA GLY A 244 13.97 1.65 7.83
C GLY A 244 13.76 0.75 6.61
N TRP A 245 14.02 1.25 5.42
CA TRP A 245 13.92 0.51 4.16
C TRP A 245 15.18 -0.25 3.76
N ASP A 246 16.18 -0.34 4.66
CA ASP A 246 17.39 -1.15 4.41
C ASP A 246 17.10 -2.62 4.71
N TYR A 247 16.95 -3.41 3.66
CA TYR A 247 16.76 -4.86 3.74
C TYR A 247 17.51 -5.59 2.62
N SER A 248 17.69 -6.89 2.79
CA SER A 248 18.20 -7.79 1.74
C SER A 248 17.28 -9.01 1.64
N ILE A 249 17.09 -9.53 0.43
CA ILE A 249 16.52 -10.85 0.22
C ILE A 249 17.67 -11.88 0.40
N LEU A 250 17.51 -12.81 1.32
CA LEU A 250 18.48 -13.87 1.57
C LEU A 250 18.15 -15.16 0.85
N ASP A 251 16.84 -15.51 0.81
CA ASP A 251 16.38 -16.73 0.19
C ASP A 251 14.98 -16.57 -0.38
N THR A 252 14.65 -17.39 -1.39
CA THR A 252 13.33 -17.44 -2.02
C THR A 252 13.08 -18.85 -2.48
N THR A 253 12.04 -19.51 -1.94
CA THR A 253 11.68 -20.89 -2.25
C THR A 253 10.20 -21.01 -2.61
N GLY A 254 9.88 -21.90 -3.52
CA GLY A 254 8.49 -22.17 -3.92
C GLY A 254 8.40 -23.22 -5.02
N PRO A 255 7.23 -23.86 -5.17
CA PRO A 255 7.04 -24.95 -6.15
C PRO A 255 6.80 -24.45 -7.59
N ASN A 256 6.34 -23.21 -7.77
CA ASN A 256 5.78 -22.71 -9.04
C ASN A 256 6.71 -21.72 -9.78
N PHE A 257 8.00 -21.73 -9.51
CA PHE A 257 8.91 -20.75 -10.12
C PHE A 257 9.04 -20.97 -11.64
N SER A 258 8.86 -19.90 -12.39
CA SER A 258 9.25 -19.81 -13.80
C SER A 258 10.75 -19.47 -13.96
N TYR A 259 11.39 -19.02 -12.89
CA TYR A 259 12.82 -18.74 -12.86
C TYR A 259 13.64 -20.03 -12.85
N HIS A 260 14.45 -20.25 -13.89
CA HIS A 260 15.29 -21.43 -14.08
C HIS A 260 16.74 -20.99 -14.36
N SER A 261 17.53 -20.78 -13.31
CA SER A 261 18.93 -20.35 -13.44
C SER A 261 19.77 -21.29 -14.32
N GLU A 262 19.53 -22.60 -14.23
CA GLU A 262 20.27 -23.60 -14.99
C GLU A 262 20.01 -23.55 -16.51
N LYS A 263 18.78 -23.16 -16.94
CA LYS A 263 18.39 -23.16 -18.36
C LYS A 263 18.73 -21.86 -19.08
N LEU A 264 18.79 -20.75 -18.34
CA LEU A 264 18.91 -19.40 -18.89
C LEU A 264 20.16 -18.66 -18.36
N SER A 265 21.15 -19.42 -17.86
CA SER A 265 22.42 -18.84 -17.45
C SER A 265 23.12 -18.16 -18.64
N MET A 266 23.74 -16.99 -18.37
CA MET A 266 24.61 -16.31 -19.33
C MET A 266 25.91 -17.08 -19.57
N GLU A 267 26.23 -18.04 -18.68
CA GLU A 267 27.38 -18.94 -18.84
C GLU A 267 27.04 -20.04 -19.87
N ARG A 268 28.08 -20.64 -20.41
CA ARG A 268 27.91 -21.75 -21.35
C ARG A 268 27.41 -22.99 -20.61
N VAL A 269 26.18 -23.39 -20.91
CA VAL A 269 25.52 -24.60 -20.37
C VAL A 269 25.35 -25.61 -21.47
N GLU A 270 25.82 -26.87 -21.25
CA GLU A 270 25.54 -28.00 -22.14
C GLU A 270 24.02 -28.32 -22.11
N GLY A 271 23.40 -28.44 -23.28
CA GLY A 271 21.96 -28.71 -23.37
C GLY A 271 21.05 -27.48 -23.21
N ALA A 272 21.57 -26.28 -23.47
CA ALA A 272 20.75 -25.06 -23.50
C ALA A 272 19.55 -25.23 -24.45
N ALA A 273 18.39 -24.68 -24.07
CA ALA A 273 17.14 -24.79 -24.82
C ALA A 273 17.19 -24.08 -26.19
N PHE A 274 18.10 -23.12 -26.36
CA PHE A 274 18.34 -22.39 -27.60
C PHE A 274 19.81 -21.95 -27.70
N GLY A 275 20.28 -21.66 -28.91
CA GLY A 275 21.64 -21.23 -29.18
C GLY A 275 21.73 -19.85 -29.85
N PRO A 276 22.96 -19.41 -30.16
CA PRO A 276 23.18 -18.10 -30.80
C PRO A 276 22.44 -17.95 -32.14
N THR A 277 22.31 -19.01 -32.90
CA THR A 277 21.61 -19.01 -34.22
C THR A 277 20.11 -18.74 -34.02
N ASP A 278 19.49 -19.35 -33.03
CA ASP A 278 18.07 -19.12 -32.71
C ASP A 278 17.82 -17.66 -32.31
N ARG A 279 18.74 -17.08 -31.54
CA ARG A 279 18.67 -15.67 -31.11
C ARG A 279 18.83 -14.71 -32.30
N ILE A 280 19.68 -15.01 -33.26
CA ILE A 280 19.84 -14.19 -34.47
C ILE A 280 18.52 -14.15 -35.23
N GLY A 281 17.86 -15.32 -35.43
CA GLY A 281 16.55 -15.38 -36.08
C GLY A 281 15.50 -14.54 -35.39
N GLN A 282 15.39 -14.62 -34.07
CA GLN A 282 14.48 -13.82 -33.30
C GLN A 282 14.74 -12.31 -33.43
N LEU A 283 16.00 -11.87 -33.33
CA LEU A 283 16.39 -10.48 -33.49
C LEU A 283 16.08 -9.96 -34.90
N THR A 284 16.26 -10.78 -35.92
CA THR A 284 15.94 -10.44 -37.32
C THR A 284 14.45 -10.20 -37.49
N ILE A 285 13.59 -11.07 -36.93
CA ILE A 285 12.13 -10.89 -36.96
C ILE A 285 11.72 -9.62 -36.23
N CYS A 286 12.24 -9.37 -35.03
CA CYS A 286 11.94 -8.14 -34.28
C CYS A 286 12.32 -6.88 -35.07
N LEU A 287 13.47 -6.91 -35.80
CA LEU A 287 13.92 -5.78 -36.60
C LEU A 287 12.97 -5.50 -37.78
N LEU A 288 12.40 -6.53 -38.40
CA LEU A 288 11.45 -6.36 -39.50
C LEU A 288 10.18 -5.61 -39.08
N TYR A 289 9.74 -5.77 -37.82
CA TYR A 289 8.57 -5.03 -37.30
C TYR A 289 8.90 -3.64 -36.79
N THR A 290 10.17 -3.33 -36.55
CA THR A 290 10.61 -2.01 -36.10
C THR A 290 11.08 -1.10 -37.26
N SER A 291 11.51 -1.68 -38.37
CA SER A 291 12.06 -0.92 -39.51
C SER A 291 10.98 -0.10 -40.25
N ASP A 292 9.74 -0.57 -40.33
CA ASP A 292 8.63 0.20 -40.95
C ASP A 292 8.29 1.53 -40.25
N ALA A 293 8.68 1.69 -38.99
CA ALA A 293 8.47 2.92 -38.24
C ALA A 293 9.72 3.83 -38.20
N ALA A 294 10.90 3.31 -38.59
CA ALA A 294 12.18 3.98 -38.44
C ALA A 294 12.79 4.42 -39.80
N ASP A 295 12.28 3.98 -40.93
CA ASP A 295 12.82 4.31 -42.24
C ASP A 295 12.71 5.81 -42.58
N ASP A 296 11.82 6.56 -41.94
CA ASP A 296 11.71 8.00 -42.08
C ASP A 296 12.66 8.84 -41.18
N LEU A 297 13.34 8.21 -40.21
CA LEU A 297 14.13 8.93 -39.18
C LEU A 297 15.65 8.66 -39.24
N LEU A 298 16.11 7.66 -39.99
CA LEU A 298 17.53 7.29 -40.03
C LEU A 298 18.22 7.56 -41.40
N CYS A 299 17.54 8.19 -42.34
CA CYS A 299 18.11 8.68 -43.59
C CYS A 299 18.36 10.19 -43.56
N VAL A 300 19.05 10.68 -42.52
CA VAL A 300 19.64 12.05 -42.55
C VAL A 300 21.10 11.94 -42.16
#